data_5145ea5842a151794b9b93f18adf44f1
#
_entry.id   5145ea5842a151794b9b93f18adf44f1
#
_cell.length_a   1.000
_cell.length_b   1.000
_cell.length_c   1.000
_cell.angle_alpha   90.00
_cell.angle_beta   90.00
_cell.angle_gamma   90.00
#
_symmetry.space_group_name_H-M   'P 1'
#
loop_
_entity.id
_entity.type
_entity.pdbx_description
1 polymer ?
#
loop_
_entity_poly.entity_id
_entity_poly.type
_entity_poly.pdbx_seq_one_letter_code
_entity_poly.pdbx_strand_id
1 'polypeptide(L)'
;QGRMTMIILAADDEKLALDTLVDSIEKAVPDASITGFRKPDDALQFIRENDCEIAFLDIKMRGMTGLELAKRLKEIQGDINIIFVTGYSEYSLDAFRLYASDYLLKPATPDAVRQALGHLRTPVRPAQTKKIRFQCFGNFEAFVDNKSLVFKRAKTKELLAYLVDRMGASTTMGE
;
A
#
# COMPACT_ATOMS: atom_id res chain seq x y z
N GLN A 1 -15.79 -4.44 13.02
CA GLN A 1 -15.25 -5.17 11.85
C GLN A 1 -14.27 -4.21 11.17
N GLY A 2 -12.97 -4.44 11.38
CA GLY A 2 -11.91 -3.67 10.73
C GLY A 2 -11.95 -3.94 9.22
N ARG A 3 -12.34 -2.93 8.45
CA ARG A 3 -12.28 -2.98 6.99
C ARG A 3 -10.80 -3.07 6.60
N MET A 4 -10.45 -4.13 5.89
CA MET A 4 -9.11 -4.32 5.36
C MET A 4 -8.92 -3.36 4.20
N THR A 5 -7.99 -2.43 4.33
CA THR A 5 -7.67 -1.45 3.29
C THR A 5 -6.50 -1.97 2.48
N MET A 6 -6.74 -2.33 1.22
CA MET A 6 -5.69 -2.70 0.27
C MET A 6 -4.81 -1.48 -0.02
N ILE A 7 -3.49 -1.60 0.07
CA ILE A 7 -2.55 -0.53 -0.25
C ILE A 7 -2.07 -0.70 -1.70
N ILE A 8 -2.35 0.30 -2.52
CA ILE A 8 -2.03 0.31 -3.95
C ILE A 8 -1.11 1.49 -4.25
N LEU A 9 -0.04 1.21 -5.00
CA LEU A 9 0.87 2.19 -5.56
C LEU A 9 0.58 2.36 -7.05
N ALA A 10 0.53 3.61 -7.52
CA ALA A 10 0.46 3.94 -8.94
C ALA A 10 1.64 4.84 -9.33
N ALA A 11 2.34 4.54 -10.42
CA ALA A 11 3.48 5.34 -10.88
C ALA A 11 3.39 5.66 -12.37
N ASP A 12 3.46 6.96 -12.68
CA ASP A 12 3.43 7.50 -14.03
C ASP A 12 4.02 8.93 -14.00
N ASP A 13 5.00 9.28 -14.84
CA ASP A 13 5.62 10.61 -14.81
C ASP A 13 4.75 11.70 -15.46
N GLU A 14 3.73 11.30 -16.24
CA GLU A 14 2.70 12.20 -16.76
C GLU A 14 1.56 12.40 -15.75
N LYS A 15 1.42 13.64 -15.26
CA LYS A 15 0.41 13.96 -14.23
C LYS A 15 -1.01 13.54 -14.63
N LEU A 16 -1.43 13.86 -15.87
CA LEU A 16 -2.79 13.58 -16.33
C LEU A 16 -3.06 12.06 -16.44
N ALA A 17 -2.06 11.30 -16.90
CA ALA A 17 -2.17 9.84 -16.98
C ALA A 17 -2.23 9.23 -15.59
N LEU A 18 -1.42 9.71 -14.64
CA LEU A 18 -1.44 9.27 -13.25
C LEU A 18 -2.80 9.58 -12.59
N ASP A 19 -3.30 10.80 -12.72
CA ASP A 19 -4.58 11.21 -12.15
C ASP A 19 -5.74 10.35 -12.71
N THR A 20 -5.72 10.07 -14.03
CA THR A 20 -6.73 9.21 -14.69
C THR A 20 -6.64 7.76 -14.19
N LEU A 21 -5.43 7.24 -14.01
CA LEU A 21 -5.21 5.89 -13.50
C LEU A 21 -5.69 5.77 -12.05
N VAL A 22 -5.34 6.72 -11.19
CA VAL A 22 -5.78 6.76 -9.78
C VAL A 22 -7.30 6.80 -9.70
N ASP A 23 -7.98 7.68 -10.47
CA ASP A 23 -9.44 7.75 -10.52
C ASP A 23 -10.07 6.42 -10.97
N SER A 24 -9.46 5.74 -11.93
CA SER A 24 -9.93 4.43 -12.40
C SER A 24 -9.77 3.34 -11.35
N ILE A 25 -8.67 3.37 -10.58
CA ILE A 25 -8.44 2.42 -9.48
C ILE A 25 -9.42 2.71 -8.34
N GLU A 26 -9.64 3.97 -7.96
CA GLU A 26 -10.61 4.36 -6.92
C GLU A 26 -12.03 3.89 -7.26
N LYS A 27 -12.44 4.03 -8.51
CA LYS A 27 -13.74 3.52 -9.00
C LYS A 27 -13.82 1.99 -9.03
N ALA A 28 -12.70 1.31 -9.27
CA ALA A 28 -12.64 -0.15 -9.26
C ALA A 28 -12.63 -0.73 -7.85
N VAL A 29 -11.91 -0.09 -6.92
CA VAL A 29 -11.70 -0.54 -5.53
C VAL A 29 -11.88 0.65 -4.56
N PRO A 30 -13.12 1.04 -4.23
CA PRO A 30 -13.38 2.23 -3.40
C PRO A 30 -12.80 2.18 -1.98
N ASP A 31 -12.51 0.99 -1.48
CA ASP A 31 -11.97 0.78 -0.12
C ASP A 31 -10.44 0.68 -0.08
N ALA A 32 -9.74 0.83 -1.23
CA ALA A 32 -8.28 0.80 -1.29
C ALA A 32 -7.66 2.14 -0.85
N SER A 33 -6.46 2.07 -0.27
CA SER A 33 -5.60 3.24 -0.07
C SER A 33 -4.65 3.34 -1.26
N ILE A 34 -4.80 4.38 -2.08
CA ILE A 34 -4.05 4.54 -3.32
C ILE A 34 -3.10 5.72 -3.17
N THR A 35 -1.82 5.50 -3.50
CA THR A 35 -0.81 6.56 -3.52
C THR A 35 -0.17 6.64 -4.90
N GLY A 36 -0.25 7.82 -5.51
CA GLY A 36 0.30 8.11 -6.84
C GLY A 36 1.70 8.74 -6.77
N PHE A 37 2.60 8.30 -7.63
CA PHE A 37 3.98 8.79 -7.72
C PHE A 37 4.34 9.19 -9.14
N ARG A 38 4.92 10.38 -9.29
CA ARG A 38 5.45 10.84 -10.57
C ARG A 38 6.95 10.57 -10.73
N LYS A 39 7.61 10.18 -9.65
CA LYS A 39 9.04 9.83 -9.64
C LYS A 39 9.20 8.40 -9.14
N PRO A 40 9.92 7.54 -9.88
CA PRO A 40 10.16 6.17 -9.44
C PRO A 40 10.84 6.06 -8.07
N ASP A 41 11.74 6.99 -7.74
CA ASP A 41 12.45 6.98 -6.46
C ASP A 41 11.52 7.20 -5.26
N ASP A 42 10.49 8.04 -5.41
CA ASP A 42 9.51 8.28 -4.35
C ASP A 42 8.67 7.01 -4.09
N ALA A 43 8.35 6.25 -5.17
CA ALA A 43 7.67 4.96 -5.07
C ALA A 43 8.54 3.91 -4.36
N LEU A 44 9.86 3.90 -4.63
CA LEU A 44 10.82 3.02 -3.95
C LEU A 44 10.98 3.37 -2.47
N GLN A 45 10.91 4.65 -2.11
CA GLN A 45 10.94 5.06 -0.70
C GLN A 45 9.65 4.60 0.00
N PHE A 46 8.50 4.81 -0.62
CA PHE A 46 7.20 4.44 -0.06
C PHE A 46 7.12 2.96 0.31
N ILE A 47 7.56 2.05 -0.58
CA ILE A 47 7.47 0.60 -0.34
C ILE A 47 8.40 0.11 0.77
N ARG A 48 9.46 0.85 1.10
CA ARG A 48 10.34 0.51 2.24
C ARG A 48 9.68 0.76 3.59
N GLU A 49 8.69 1.63 3.62
CA GLU A 49 8.00 2.06 4.83
C GLU A 49 6.58 1.46 4.93
N ASN A 50 6.05 0.91 3.82
CA ASN A 50 4.68 0.43 3.73
C ASN A 50 4.62 -0.92 3.00
N ASP A 51 3.84 -1.86 3.53
CA ASP A 51 3.50 -3.10 2.82
C ASP A 51 2.47 -2.77 1.74
N CYS A 52 2.84 -2.96 0.47
CA CYS A 52 2.01 -2.65 -0.68
C CYS A 52 1.62 -3.94 -1.41
N GLU A 53 0.34 -4.14 -1.65
CA GLU A 53 -0.15 -5.38 -2.29
C GLU A 53 -0.06 -5.32 -3.81
N ILE A 54 -0.23 -4.12 -4.40
CA ILE A 54 -0.31 -3.96 -5.85
C ILE A 54 0.39 -2.67 -6.28
N ALA A 55 1.18 -2.75 -7.35
CA ALA A 55 1.75 -1.60 -8.02
C ALA A 55 1.27 -1.53 -9.48
N PHE A 56 0.62 -0.43 -9.85
CA PHE A 56 0.32 -0.07 -11.23
C PHE A 56 1.42 0.85 -11.76
N LEU A 57 2.10 0.45 -12.84
CA LEU A 57 3.30 1.13 -13.31
C LEU A 57 3.21 1.46 -14.80
N ASP A 58 3.44 2.72 -15.17
CA ASP A 58 3.81 3.00 -16.56
C ASP A 58 5.22 2.49 -16.87
N ILE A 59 5.42 2.02 -18.09
CA ILE A 59 6.73 1.50 -18.53
C ILE A 59 7.67 2.62 -18.89
N LYS A 60 7.20 3.65 -19.59
CA LYS A 60 8.03 4.76 -20.04
C LYS A 60 7.98 5.95 -19.09
N MET A 61 8.84 5.96 -18.10
CA MET A 61 9.02 7.09 -17.17
C MET A 61 10.44 7.65 -17.28
N ARG A 62 10.59 8.93 -16.97
CA ARG A 62 11.89 9.61 -16.95
C ARG A 62 12.75 9.12 -15.78
N GLY A 63 14.03 8.94 -16.05
CA GLY A 63 15.03 8.54 -15.05
C GLY A 63 15.11 7.04 -14.85
N MET A 64 14.01 6.37 -14.61
CA MET A 64 13.94 4.91 -14.42
C MET A 64 12.70 4.37 -15.14
N THR A 65 12.85 3.32 -15.92
CA THR A 65 11.72 2.66 -16.58
C THR A 65 10.84 1.92 -15.58
N GLY A 66 9.55 1.74 -15.91
CA GLY A 66 8.65 0.94 -15.07
C GLY A 66 9.08 -0.51 -14.93
N LEU A 67 9.80 -1.07 -15.91
CA LEU A 67 10.35 -2.41 -15.82
C LEU A 67 11.48 -2.50 -14.78
N GLU A 68 12.37 -1.49 -14.73
CA GLU A 68 13.40 -1.39 -13.70
C GLU A 68 12.79 -1.14 -12.32
N LEU A 69 11.77 -0.25 -12.24
CA LEU A 69 11.05 -0.01 -11.01
C LEU A 69 10.40 -1.29 -10.48
N ALA A 70 9.70 -2.04 -11.35
CA ALA A 70 9.07 -3.31 -10.98
C ALA A 70 10.07 -4.31 -10.40
N LYS A 71 11.26 -4.43 -11.01
CA LYS A 71 12.34 -5.29 -10.51
C LYS A 71 12.77 -4.88 -9.10
N ARG A 72 13.03 -3.58 -8.87
CA ARG A 72 13.45 -3.07 -7.55
C ARG A 72 12.35 -3.20 -6.50
N LEU A 73 11.08 -2.98 -6.87
CA LEU A 73 9.94 -3.20 -5.97
C LEU A 73 9.87 -4.65 -5.52
N LYS A 74 10.06 -5.61 -6.43
CA LYS A 74 10.10 -7.04 -6.12
C LYS A 74 11.33 -7.46 -5.30
N GLU A 75 12.46 -6.78 -5.43
CA GLU A 75 13.64 -6.99 -4.58
C GLU A 75 13.39 -6.56 -3.13
N ILE A 76 12.58 -5.51 -2.93
CA ILE A 76 12.20 -5.01 -1.59
C ILE A 76 11.07 -5.86 -1.01
N GLN A 77 10.03 -6.13 -1.81
CA GLN A 77 8.85 -6.89 -1.42
C GLN A 77 8.49 -7.91 -2.51
N GLY A 78 8.97 -9.15 -2.35
CA GLY A 78 8.88 -10.20 -3.38
C GLY A 78 7.46 -10.61 -3.78
N ASP A 79 6.49 -10.42 -2.90
CA ASP A 79 5.10 -10.80 -3.08
C ASP A 79 4.19 -9.69 -3.64
N ILE A 80 4.74 -8.50 -3.93
CA ILE A 80 3.98 -7.42 -4.57
C ILE A 80 3.48 -7.84 -5.97
N ASN A 81 2.22 -7.58 -6.25
CA ASN A 81 1.66 -7.76 -7.58
C ASN A 81 1.98 -6.56 -8.47
N ILE A 82 2.50 -6.80 -9.66
CA ILE A 82 2.83 -5.76 -10.63
C ILE A 82 1.81 -5.81 -11.77
N ILE A 83 1.19 -4.66 -12.07
CA ILE A 83 0.32 -4.46 -13.22
C ILE A 83 0.90 -3.30 -14.02
N PHE A 84 1.28 -3.55 -15.27
CA PHE A 84 1.75 -2.48 -16.15
C PHE A 84 0.58 -1.78 -16.83
N VAL A 85 0.64 -0.44 -16.90
CA VAL A 85 -0.35 0.40 -17.56
C VAL A 85 0.36 1.36 -18.49
N THR A 86 0.38 1.09 -19.79
CA THR A 86 1.17 1.85 -20.75
C THR A 86 0.47 2.00 -22.11
N GLY A 87 0.88 3.00 -22.88
CA GLY A 87 0.42 3.19 -24.26
C GLY A 87 1.08 2.29 -25.29
N TYR A 88 2.02 1.40 -24.87
CA TYR A 88 2.90 0.66 -25.77
C TYR A 88 2.69 -0.84 -25.61
N SER A 89 2.16 -1.49 -26.66
CA SER A 89 1.88 -2.94 -26.67
C SER A 89 3.13 -3.82 -26.79
N GLU A 90 4.22 -3.28 -27.31
CA GLU A 90 5.47 -4.02 -27.57
C GLU A 90 6.20 -4.50 -26.30
N TYR A 91 5.91 -3.94 -25.13
CA TYR A 91 6.56 -4.32 -23.86
C TYR A 91 5.85 -5.46 -23.11
N SER A 92 4.79 -6.02 -23.67
CA SER A 92 4.03 -7.10 -23.01
C SER A 92 4.89 -8.35 -22.72
N LEU A 93 5.85 -8.68 -23.59
CA LEU A 93 6.77 -9.81 -23.40
C LEU A 93 7.75 -9.56 -22.23
N ASP A 94 8.26 -8.34 -22.08
CA ASP A 94 9.16 -7.98 -20.98
C ASP A 94 8.43 -7.94 -19.64
N ALA A 95 7.19 -7.45 -19.63
CA ALA A 95 6.30 -7.51 -18.48
C ALA A 95 6.06 -8.97 -18.03
N PHE A 96 5.84 -9.88 -18.97
CA PHE A 96 5.67 -11.31 -18.70
C PHE A 96 6.91 -11.95 -18.07
N ARG A 97 8.13 -11.58 -18.51
CA ARG A 97 9.40 -12.06 -17.93
C ARG A 97 9.61 -11.62 -16.50
N LEU A 98 9.04 -10.49 -16.08
CA LEU A 98 9.08 -9.98 -14.70
C LEU A 98 7.97 -10.57 -13.82
N TYR A 99 7.26 -11.59 -14.30
CA TYR A 99 6.13 -12.19 -13.59
C TYR A 99 5.06 -11.14 -13.20
N ALA A 100 4.80 -10.18 -14.08
CA ALA A 100 3.68 -9.25 -13.89
C ALA A 100 2.36 -10.02 -13.76
N SER A 101 1.45 -9.50 -12.96
CA SER A 101 0.12 -10.07 -12.79
C SER A 101 -0.74 -9.79 -14.00
N ASP A 102 -0.62 -8.58 -14.57
CA ASP A 102 -1.35 -8.18 -15.77
C ASP A 102 -0.65 -7.03 -16.52
N TYR A 103 -1.20 -6.70 -17.70
CA TYR A 103 -0.74 -5.67 -18.60
C TYR A 103 -1.92 -4.94 -19.23
N LEU A 104 -2.09 -3.66 -18.93
CA LEU A 104 -3.18 -2.83 -19.41
C LEU A 104 -2.68 -1.78 -20.42
N LEU A 105 -3.44 -1.57 -21.47
CA LEU A 105 -3.22 -0.44 -22.38
C LEU A 105 -3.91 0.81 -21.88
N LYS A 106 -3.26 1.97 -21.99
CA LYS A 106 -3.87 3.27 -21.71
C LYS A 106 -4.93 3.61 -22.77
N PRO A 107 -6.07 4.19 -22.36
CA PRO A 107 -6.46 4.54 -21.00
C PRO A 107 -6.97 3.33 -20.21
N ALA A 108 -6.46 3.10 -19.01
CA ALA A 108 -6.96 2.05 -18.14
C ALA A 108 -8.35 2.43 -17.62
N THR A 109 -9.37 1.66 -17.98
CA THR A 109 -10.74 1.87 -17.49
C THR A 109 -10.96 1.16 -16.16
N PRO A 110 -11.96 1.57 -15.34
CA PRO A 110 -12.28 0.86 -14.10
C PRO A 110 -12.58 -0.63 -14.30
N ASP A 111 -13.20 -1.00 -15.43
CA ASP A 111 -13.49 -2.40 -15.75
C ASP A 111 -12.21 -3.19 -16.07
N ALA A 112 -11.28 -2.59 -16.84
CA ALA A 112 -10.00 -3.20 -17.12
C ALA A 112 -9.17 -3.40 -15.82
N VAL A 113 -9.21 -2.42 -14.92
CA VAL A 113 -8.60 -2.54 -13.58
C VAL A 113 -9.22 -3.70 -12.80
N ARG A 114 -10.56 -3.81 -12.74
CA ARG A 114 -11.24 -4.94 -12.07
C ARG A 114 -10.84 -6.29 -12.65
N GLN A 115 -10.74 -6.40 -13.98
CA GLN A 115 -10.29 -7.64 -14.62
C GLN A 115 -8.84 -7.99 -14.23
N ALA A 116 -7.93 -7.00 -14.27
CA ALA A 116 -6.53 -7.18 -13.88
C ALA A 116 -6.40 -7.64 -12.42
N LEU A 117 -7.23 -7.13 -11.52
CA LEU A 117 -7.29 -7.56 -10.13
C LEU A 117 -7.74 -9.04 -9.97
N GLY A 118 -8.46 -9.57 -10.95
CA GLY A 118 -8.78 -11.01 -11.02
C GLY A 118 -7.62 -11.91 -11.40
N HIS A 119 -6.52 -11.36 -11.94
CA HIS A 119 -5.34 -12.09 -12.42
C HIS A 119 -4.13 -12.00 -11.48
N LEU A 120 -4.32 -11.50 -10.23
CA LEU A 120 -3.22 -11.35 -9.29
C LEU A 120 -2.54 -12.69 -9.00
N ARG A 121 -1.21 -12.71 -9.11
CA ARG A 121 -0.40 -13.92 -8.89
C ARG A 121 -0.21 -14.24 -7.43
N THR A 122 -0.10 -13.20 -6.62
CA THR A 122 0.01 -13.31 -5.17
C THR A 122 -1.33 -12.90 -4.57
N PRO A 123 -1.96 -13.75 -3.73
CA PRO A 123 -3.18 -13.36 -3.04
C PRO A 123 -2.94 -12.07 -2.26
N VAL A 124 -3.86 -11.12 -2.38
CA VAL A 124 -3.85 -9.92 -1.55
C VAL A 124 -4.01 -10.38 -0.11
N ARG A 125 -2.98 -10.16 0.69
CA ARG A 125 -3.06 -10.47 2.12
C ARG A 125 -4.09 -9.55 2.74
N PRO A 126 -5.02 -10.09 3.57
CA PRO A 126 -5.76 -9.22 4.43
C PRO A 126 -4.73 -8.40 5.22
N ALA A 127 -4.86 -7.06 5.18
CA ALA A 127 -3.99 -6.18 5.95
C ALA A 127 -3.88 -6.80 7.35
N GLN A 128 -2.69 -7.21 7.74
CA GLN A 128 -2.49 -7.73 9.08
C GLN A 128 -2.79 -6.56 10.00
N THR A 129 -4.00 -6.51 10.54
CA THR A 129 -4.32 -5.61 11.63
C THR A 129 -3.33 -5.96 12.72
N LYS A 130 -2.30 -5.12 12.89
CA LYS A 130 -1.36 -5.29 14.00
C LYS A 130 -2.23 -5.42 15.24
N LYS A 131 -2.29 -6.63 15.79
CA LYS A 131 -3.11 -6.89 16.98
C LYS A 131 -2.45 -6.16 18.13
N ILE A 132 -3.03 -5.02 18.49
CA ILE A 132 -2.61 -4.29 19.67
C ILE A 132 -3.37 -4.91 20.84
N ARG A 133 -2.64 -5.45 21.81
CA ARG A 133 -3.18 -5.97 23.06
C ARG A 133 -2.67 -5.10 24.21
N PHE A 134 -3.57 -4.69 25.07
CA PHE A 134 -3.24 -4.00 26.30
C PHE A 134 -3.46 -4.93 27.49
N GLN A 135 -2.51 -4.97 28.38
CA GLN A 135 -2.62 -5.64 29.67
C GLN A 135 -2.76 -4.57 30.74
N CYS A 136 -3.91 -4.50 31.39
CA CYS A 136 -4.24 -3.48 32.38
C CYS A 136 -4.18 -4.01 33.83
N PHE A 137 -4.07 -5.34 34.03
CA PHE A 137 -3.92 -5.94 35.35
C PHE A 137 -2.43 -6.06 35.72
N GLY A 138 -2.05 -5.53 36.84
CA GLY A 138 -0.65 -5.39 37.25
C GLY A 138 -0.02 -4.14 36.63
N ASN A 139 1.17 -4.31 36.01
CA ASN A 139 1.78 -3.22 35.27
C ASN A 139 1.15 -3.08 33.89
N PHE A 140 0.76 -1.85 33.50
CA PHE A 140 0.27 -1.58 32.17
C PHE A 140 1.33 -1.96 31.11
N GLU A 141 0.98 -2.82 30.18
CA GLU A 141 1.81 -3.20 29.05
C GLU A 141 0.99 -3.17 27.75
N ALA A 142 1.63 -2.73 26.68
CA ALA A 142 1.09 -2.76 25.34
C ALA A 142 1.93 -3.71 24.48
N PHE A 143 1.25 -4.51 23.66
CA PHE A 143 1.87 -5.47 22.76
C PHE A 143 1.38 -5.20 21.34
N VAL A 144 2.31 -5.27 20.37
CA VAL A 144 2.00 -5.28 18.94
C VAL A 144 2.45 -6.62 18.39
N ASP A 145 1.52 -7.39 17.83
CA ASP A 145 1.78 -8.75 17.32
C ASP A 145 2.51 -9.66 18.33
N ASN A 146 2.05 -9.62 19.60
CA ASN A 146 2.64 -10.33 20.75
C ASN A 146 4.05 -9.88 21.17
N LYS A 147 4.60 -8.80 20.59
CA LYS A 147 5.86 -8.20 21.05
C LYS A 147 5.56 -7.03 21.96
N SER A 148 6.18 -7.01 23.16
CA SER A 148 6.03 -5.90 24.11
C SER A 148 6.56 -4.61 23.53
N LEU A 149 5.77 -3.54 23.62
CA LEU A 149 6.16 -2.18 23.23
C LEU A 149 7.01 -1.55 24.34
N VAL A 150 8.25 -1.21 24.00
CA VAL A 150 9.12 -0.47 24.90
C VAL A 150 8.88 1.03 24.72
N PHE A 151 8.37 1.69 25.76
CA PHE A 151 8.15 3.13 25.74
C PHE A 151 9.43 3.87 26.11
N LYS A 152 9.93 4.75 25.24
CA LYS A 152 11.12 5.57 25.48
C LYS A 152 10.92 6.60 26.60
N ARG A 153 9.70 6.97 26.92
CA ARG A 153 9.34 7.93 27.99
C ARG A 153 8.19 7.38 28.83
N ALA A 154 8.33 7.42 30.14
CA ALA A 154 7.31 6.96 31.10
C ALA A 154 5.95 7.68 30.89
N LYS A 155 5.97 9.00 30.68
CA LYS A 155 4.76 9.80 30.40
C LYS A 155 3.96 9.34 29.18
N THR A 156 4.63 8.79 28.15
CA THR A 156 3.93 8.25 26.98
C THR A 156 3.18 6.96 27.33
N LYS A 157 3.75 6.13 28.18
CA LYS A 157 3.12 4.92 28.71
C LYS A 157 1.90 5.26 29.59
N GLU A 158 2.04 6.23 30.48
CA GLU A 158 0.97 6.72 31.37
C GLU A 158 -0.20 7.31 30.58
N LEU A 159 0.10 8.14 29.57
CA LEU A 159 -0.93 8.72 28.69
C LEU A 159 -1.69 7.63 27.94
N LEU A 160 -0.99 6.63 27.38
CA LEU A 160 -1.65 5.53 26.68
C LEU A 160 -2.50 4.68 27.63
N ALA A 161 -2.02 4.40 28.85
CA ALA A 161 -2.78 3.69 29.87
C ALA A 161 -4.08 4.46 30.23
N TYR A 162 -3.98 5.77 30.42
CA TYR A 162 -5.12 6.64 30.67
C TYR A 162 -6.14 6.64 29.52
N LEU A 163 -5.68 6.71 28.26
CA LEU A 163 -6.55 6.67 27.09
C LEU A 163 -7.24 5.31 26.94
N VAL A 164 -6.55 4.21 27.26
CA VAL A 164 -7.13 2.85 27.22
C VAL A 164 -8.19 2.67 28.32
N ASP A 165 -7.93 3.17 29.52
CA ASP A 165 -8.88 3.13 30.65
C ASP A 165 -10.16 3.93 30.33
N ARG A 166 -10.02 5.02 29.58
CA ARG A 166 -11.12 5.87 29.13
C ARG A 166 -11.66 5.56 27.75
N MET A 167 -11.46 4.34 27.22
CA MET A 167 -11.96 3.96 25.88
C MET A 167 -13.46 4.24 25.74
N GLY A 168 -13.80 5.22 24.88
CA GLY A 168 -15.18 5.64 24.61
C GLY A 168 -15.67 6.86 25.40
N ALA A 169 -14.89 7.40 26.34
CA ALA A 169 -15.21 8.65 27.04
C ALA A 169 -14.48 9.84 26.39
N SER A 170 -15.18 10.98 26.21
CA SER A 170 -14.53 12.22 25.77
C SER A 170 -13.64 12.77 26.88
N THR A 171 -12.40 13.13 26.55
CA THR A 171 -11.49 13.82 27.48
C THR A 171 -11.52 15.31 27.22
N THR A 172 -11.82 16.12 28.23
CA THR A 172 -11.64 17.58 28.21
C THR A 172 -10.23 17.93 28.69
N MET A 173 -9.55 18.84 27.98
CA MET A 173 -8.27 19.40 28.44
C MET A 173 -8.59 20.30 29.67
N GLY A 174 -8.36 19.81 30.86
CA GLY A 174 -8.61 20.59 32.09
C GLY A 174 -8.66 19.80 33.39
N GLU A 175 -8.39 18.52 33.39
CA GLU A 175 -8.21 17.69 34.61
C GLU A 175 -6.82 17.08 34.69
#